data_e144a5a1316f35e494b9ca5669145b3b
#
_entry.id   e144a5a1316f35e494b9ca5669145b3b
#
_cell.length_a   1.000
_cell.length_b   1.000
_cell.length_c   1.000
_cell.angle_alpha   90.00
_cell.angle_beta   90.00
_cell.angle_gamma   90.00
#
_symmetry.space_group_name_H-M   'P 1'
#
loop_
_entity.id
_entity.type
_entity.pdbx_description
1 polymer ?
#
loop_
_entity_poly.entity_id
_entity_poly.type
_entity_poly.pdbx_seq_one_letter_code
_entity_poly.pdbx_strand_id
1 'polypeptide(L)'
;MTSVRFDRRNALVLAGSGLASFLLGACQTSVDRTVWPDITFGHREAVAMSVAGVEVSDVSGPGAVQPPAYDIRNALPVSPLATMDAWAHQRINALGGYGTALVKITENRFVEVPLETEQGVGGLFTNSQSERYEGAMTVRIEIVGDPAGQGFVEARSAASRTVPEDYSINQREQALYDMIATIVKNLDERLVAEMRANLSRWVMMG
;
A
#
# COMPACT_ATOMS: atom_id res chain seq x y z
N MET A 1 -22.98 -28.25 -74.95
CA MET A 1 -21.65 -28.82 -74.61
C MET A 1 -20.62 -27.74 -74.85
N THR A 2 -20.20 -27.01 -73.79
CA THR A 2 -19.26 -25.94 -73.92
C THR A 2 -18.06 -26.32 -72.99
N SER A 3 -16.93 -26.65 -73.63
CA SER A 3 -15.69 -27.05 -72.98
C SER A 3 -14.93 -25.81 -72.52
N VAL A 4 -14.71 -25.67 -71.19
CA VAL A 4 -13.83 -24.66 -70.63
C VAL A 4 -12.40 -25.17 -70.73
N ARG A 5 -11.55 -24.47 -71.51
CA ARG A 5 -10.09 -24.71 -71.54
C ARG A 5 -9.42 -24.06 -70.32
N PHE A 6 -8.80 -24.86 -69.50
CA PHE A 6 -7.92 -24.37 -68.42
C PHE A 6 -6.56 -23.96 -69.00
N ASP A 7 -6.26 -22.67 -68.96
CA ASP A 7 -4.97 -22.13 -69.38
C ASP A 7 -3.92 -22.28 -68.24
N ARG A 8 -2.81 -22.95 -68.56
CA ARG A 8 -1.71 -23.31 -67.57
C ARG A 8 -0.90 -22.12 -67.09
N ARG A 9 -1.25 -20.90 -67.51
CA ARG A 9 -0.50 -19.68 -67.09
C ARG A 9 -0.99 -19.04 -65.82
N ASN A 10 -2.16 -19.39 -65.31
CA ASN A 10 -2.74 -18.78 -64.10
C ASN A 10 -2.54 -19.61 -62.82
N ALA A 11 -1.82 -20.74 -62.86
CA ALA A 11 -1.60 -21.61 -61.68
C ALA A 11 -0.39 -21.23 -60.83
N LEU A 12 0.40 -20.22 -61.22
CA LEU A 12 1.67 -19.86 -60.53
C LEU A 12 1.59 -18.59 -59.63
N VAL A 13 0.44 -17.94 -59.55
CA VAL A 13 0.31 -16.69 -58.73
C VAL A 13 -0.35 -16.93 -57.38
N LEU A 14 -0.89 -18.10 -57.09
CA LEU A 14 -1.60 -18.41 -55.86
C LEU A 14 -0.76 -19.15 -54.79
N ALA A 15 0.52 -19.43 -55.06
CA ALA A 15 1.39 -20.15 -54.10
C ALA A 15 2.35 -19.26 -53.27
N GLY A 16 2.30 -17.93 -53.46
CA GLY A 16 3.24 -16.99 -52.87
C GLY A 16 2.75 -16.23 -51.63
N SER A 17 1.49 -16.34 -51.21
CA SER A 17 0.90 -15.47 -50.19
C SER A 17 0.63 -16.15 -48.84
N GLY A 18 1.12 -17.37 -48.61
CA GLY A 18 0.76 -18.20 -47.45
C GLY A 18 1.81 -18.34 -46.35
N LEU A 19 3.02 -17.79 -46.47
CA LEU A 19 4.12 -18.09 -45.56
C LEU A 19 4.65 -16.90 -44.73
N ALA A 20 4.05 -15.72 -44.78
CA ALA A 20 4.54 -14.55 -44.07
C ALA A 20 3.78 -14.20 -42.76
N SER A 21 2.85 -15.03 -42.29
CA SER A 21 1.96 -14.69 -41.17
C SER A 21 2.25 -15.41 -39.86
N PHE A 22 3.38 -16.10 -39.71
CA PHE A 22 3.65 -16.94 -38.52
C PHE A 22 4.79 -16.44 -37.61
N LEU A 23 5.29 -15.21 -37.75
CA LEU A 23 6.40 -14.74 -36.89
C LEU A 23 6.06 -13.54 -35.97
N LEU A 24 4.79 -13.23 -35.73
CA LEU A 24 4.39 -12.33 -34.67
C LEU A 24 3.86 -13.13 -33.47
N GLY A 25 4.62 -14.11 -33.02
CA GLY A 25 4.54 -14.63 -31.68
C GLY A 25 5.00 -13.52 -30.74
N ALA A 26 4.08 -12.61 -30.39
CA ALA A 26 4.30 -11.63 -29.34
C ALA A 26 4.75 -12.40 -28.09
N CYS A 27 5.99 -12.20 -27.68
CA CYS A 27 6.40 -12.51 -26.31
C CYS A 27 5.55 -11.63 -25.40
N GLN A 28 4.37 -12.10 -25.03
CA GLN A 28 3.67 -11.61 -23.84
C GLN A 28 4.49 -12.11 -22.67
N THR A 29 5.47 -11.32 -22.27
CA THR A 29 6.09 -11.45 -20.95
C THR A 29 5.00 -11.05 -19.97
N SER A 30 4.23 -12.02 -19.47
CA SER A 30 3.37 -11.81 -18.33
C SER A 30 4.31 -11.47 -17.17
N VAL A 31 4.31 -10.21 -16.76
CA VAL A 31 4.96 -9.82 -15.50
C VAL A 31 4.14 -10.52 -14.41
N ASP A 32 4.71 -11.55 -13.83
CA ASP A 32 4.12 -12.25 -12.68
C ASP A 32 4.11 -11.25 -11.52
N ARG A 33 2.95 -10.65 -11.28
CA ARG A 33 2.79 -9.65 -10.23
C ARG A 33 2.71 -10.38 -8.90
N THR A 34 3.61 -10.06 -7.99
CA THR A 34 3.62 -10.63 -6.65
C THR A 34 2.34 -10.21 -5.91
N VAL A 35 1.63 -11.20 -5.34
CA VAL A 35 0.52 -10.93 -4.43
C VAL A 35 1.09 -10.77 -3.03
N TRP A 36 0.99 -9.57 -2.48
CA TRP A 36 1.50 -9.26 -1.15
C TRP A 36 0.51 -9.72 -0.08
N PRO A 37 0.99 -10.39 0.99
CA PRO A 37 0.11 -10.78 2.08
C PRO A 37 -0.40 -9.58 2.87
N ASP A 38 -1.60 -9.68 3.41
CA ASP A 38 -2.13 -8.67 4.32
C ASP A 38 -1.28 -8.57 5.59
N ILE A 39 -1.07 -7.35 6.07
CA ILE A 39 -0.40 -7.10 7.35
C ILE A 39 -1.44 -7.31 8.45
N THR A 40 -1.21 -8.29 9.32
CA THR A 40 -2.15 -8.71 10.37
C THR A 40 -1.53 -8.62 11.77
N PHE A 41 -2.38 -8.50 12.79
CA PHE A 41 -1.99 -8.29 14.19
C PHE A 41 -2.50 -9.38 15.13
N GLY A 42 -3.21 -10.38 14.62
CA GLY A 42 -3.81 -11.46 15.43
C GLY A 42 -2.80 -12.31 16.23
N HIS A 43 -1.51 -12.19 15.91
CA HIS A 43 -0.42 -12.80 16.68
C HIS A 43 0.00 -12.00 17.92
N ARG A 44 -0.54 -10.79 18.10
CA ARG A 44 -0.26 -9.90 19.23
C ARG A 44 -1.46 -9.88 20.18
N GLU A 45 -1.18 -9.72 21.49
CA GLU A 45 -2.23 -9.61 22.49
C GLU A 45 -3.09 -8.37 22.28
N ALA A 46 -4.41 -8.53 22.26
CA ALA A 46 -5.33 -7.43 22.15
C ALA A 46 -5.42 -6.63 23.46
N VAL A 47 -5.64 -5.33 23.34
CA VAL A 47 -5.93 -4.46 24.48
C VAL A 47 -7.42 -4.58 24.82
N ALA A 48 -7.73 -5.16 25.96
CA ALA A 48 -9.09 -5.27 26.46
C ALA A 48 -9.57 -3.89 26.93
N MET A 49 -10.71 -3.42 26.40
CA MET A 49 -11.27 -2.10 26.71
C MET A 49 -12.73 -2.18 27.11
N SER A 50 -13.13 -1.44 28.16
CA SER A 50 -14.52 -1.27 28.60
C SER A 50 -15.22 -0.23 27.73
N VAL A 51 -15.48 -0.58 26.48
CA VAL A 51 -16.21 0.23 25.48
C VAL A 51 -17.27 -0.65 24.76
N ALA A 52 -18.31 -0.03 24.25
CA ALA A 52 -19.40 -0.74 23.56
C ALA A 52 -18.96 -1.29 22.20
N GLY A 53 -17.99 -0.63 21.55
CA GLY A 53 -17.53 -1.03 20.23
C GLY A 53 -16.31 -0.22 19.76
N VAL A 54 -15.83 -0.59 18.59
CA VAL A 54 -14.71 0.07 17.89
C VAL A 54 -15.22 0.51 16.52
N GLU A 55 -14.97 1.75 16.16
CA GLU A 55 -15.28 2.31 14.84
C GLU A 55 -14.01 2.90 14.22
N VAL A 56 -13.83 2.70 12.93
CA VAL A 56 -12.68 3.22 12.19
C VAL A 56 -13.13 4.23 11.15
N SER A 57 -12.45 5.35 11.06
CA SER A 57 -12.73 6.39 10.06
C SER A 57 -11.46 7.02 9.52
N ASP A 58 -11.44 7.26 8.21
CA ASP A 58 -10.41 8.07 7.56
C ASP A 58 -10.89 9.52 7.47
N VAL A 59 -10.21 10.40 8.17
CA VAL A 59 -10.45 11.85 8.16
C VAL A 59 -9.23 12.61 7.65
N SER A 60 -8.25 11.90 7.09
CA SER A 60 -6.99 12.49 6.60
C SER A 60 -7.17 13.41 5.39
N GLY A 61 -8.27 13.24 4.66
CA GLY A 61 -8.55 14.00 3.44
C GLY A 61 -7.61 13.65 2.28
N PRO A 62 -7.69 14.40 1.17
CA PRO A 62 -6.87 14.14 -0.01
C PRO A 62 -5.36 14.35 0.20
N GLY A 63 -4.97 15.05 1.27
CA GLY A 63 -3.57 15.41 1.54
C GLY A 63 -3.00 16.39 0.52
N ALA A 64 -2.27 17.40 0.95
CA ALA A 64 -1.57 18.30 0.05
C ALA A 64 -0.23 17.66 -0.33
N VAL A 65 -0.12 17.12 -1.54
CA VAL A 65 1.14 16.69 -2.12
C VAL A 65 1.66 17.80 -3.01
N GLN A 66 2.85 18.31 -2.71
CA GLN A 66 3.48 19.39 -3.46
C GLN A 66 4.50 18.85 -4.46
N PRO A 67 4.56 19.38 -5.68
CA PRO A 67 5.62 19.04 -6.63
C PRO A 67 7.02 19.24 -6.02
N PRO A 68 8.02 18.40 -6.36
CA PRO A 68 7.99 17.38 -7.38
C PRO A 68 7.42 16.02 -6.91
N ALA A 69 6.87 15.90 -5.69
CA ALA A 69 6.34 14.64 -5.18
C ALA A 69 5.00 14.25 -5.83
N TYR A 70 4.74 12.95 -5.92
CA TYR A 70 3.52 12.36 -6.47
C TYR A 70 2.81 11.50 -5.42
N ASP A 71 1.49 11.59 -5.33
CA ASP A 71 0.69 10.72 -4.46
C ASP A 71 0.63 9.29 -5.03
N ILE A 72 1.08 8.32 -4.23
CA ILE A 72 1.12 6.91 -4.62
C ILE A 72 0.17 6.02 -3.82
N ARG A 73 -0.75 6.58 -3.02
CA ARG A 73 -1.66 5.78 -2.16
C ARG A 73 -2.45 4.72 -2.93
N ASN A 74 -2.83 5.00 -4.19
CA ASN A 74 -3.55 4.07 -5.05
C ASN A 74 -2.65 3.03 -5.74
N ALA A 75 -1.33 3.18 -5.67
CA ALA A 75 -0.34 2.29 -6.27
C ALA A 75 0.39 1.42 -5.23
N LEU A 76 0.00 1.50 -3.97
CA LEU A 76 0.62 0.72 -2.90
C LEU A 76 0.26 -0.77 -3.00
N PRO A 77 1.19 -1.68 -2.67
CA PRO A 77 0.96 -3.14 -2.73
C PRO A 77 -0.08 -3.62 -1.71
N VAL A 78 -0.21 -2.92 -0.59
CA VAL A 78 -1.26 -3.14 0.41
C VAL A 78 -1.86 -1.80 0.83
N SER A 79 -3.15 -1.77 1.14
CA SER A 79 -3.81 -0.55 1.58
C SER A 79 -3.49 -0.21 3.03
N PRO A 80 -2.88 0.96 3.33
CA PRO A 80 -2.64 1.39 4.70
C PRO A 80 -3.93 1.55 5.51
N LEU A 81 -5.01 2.00 4.87
CA LEU A 81 -6.32 2.16 5.52
C LEU A 81 -6.92 0.82 5.90
N ALA A 82 -6.94 -0.16 4.98
CA ALA A 82 -7.42 -1.51 5.29
C ALA A 82 -6.55 -2.19 6.36
N THR A 83 -5.25 -1.92 6.37
CA THR A 83 -4.34 -2.43 7.40
C THR A 83 -4.66 -1.84 8.78
N MET A 84 -4.98 -0.54 8.87
CA MET A 84 -5.36 0.11 10.13
C MET A 84 -6.75 -0.29 10.60
N ASP A 85 -7.68 -0.56 9.68
CA ASP A 85 -8.98 -1.15 10.02
C ASP A 85 -8.80 -2.54 10.65
N ALA A 86 -8.04 -3.41 10.01
CA ALA A 86 -7.69 -4.72 10.56
C ALA A 86 -6.96 -4.61 11.91
N TRP A 87 -6.06 -3.64 12.06
CA TRP A 87 -5.37 -3.36 13.32
C TRP A 87 -6.37 -3.04 14.44
N ALA A 88 -7.30 -2.12 14.20
CA ALA A 88 -8.26 -1.68 15.20
C ALA A 88 -9.10 -2.85 15.73
N HIS A 89 -9.62 -3.70 14.83
CA HIS A 89 -10.45 -4.85 15.18
C HIS A 89 -9.66 -6.03 15.78
N GLN A 90 -8.37 -6.15 15.50
CA GLN A 90 -7.52 -7.22 16.06
C GLN A 90 -6.82 -6.81 17.36
N ARG A 91 -6.58 -5.52 17.57
CA ARG A 91 -5.79 -5.01 18.70
C ARG A 91 -6.65 -4.39 19.81
N ILE A 92 -7.89 -4.00 19.52
CA ILE A 92 -8.82 -3.47 20.53
C ILE A 92 -9.93 -4.49 20.71
N ASN A 93 -9.99 -5.10 21.90
CA ASN A 93 -11.04 -6.03 22.30
C ASN A 93 -12.09 -5.28 23.14
N ALA A 94 -13.22 -4.92 22.53
CA ALA A 94 -14.34 -4.26 23.21
C ALA A 94 -15.07 -5.27 24.09
N LEU A 95 -15.01 -5.10 25.41
CA LEU A 95 -15.65 -5.98 26.39
C LEU A 95 -17.09 -5.58 26.76
N GLY A 96 -17.61 -4.56 26.10
CA GLY A 96 -18.88 -3.93 26.45
C GLY A 96 -18.68 -2.77 27.44
N GLY A 97 -19.72 -2.04 27.73
CA GLY A 97 -19.71 -0.85 28.56
C GLY A 97 -20.34 0.35 27.87
N TYR A 98 -19.95 1.54 28.29
CA TYR A 98 -20.41 2.79 27.69
C TYR A 98 -19.33 3.37 26.75
N GLY A 99 -19.81 4.13 25.76
CA GLY A 99 -18.93 4.80 24.83
C GLY A 99 -18.36 3.90 23.73
N THR A 100 -17.82 4.53 22.72
CA THR A 100 -17.23 3.90 21.54
C THR A 100 -15.79 4.37 21.38
N ALA A 101 -14.87 3.45 21.04
CA ALA A 101 -13.51 3.78 20.64
C ALA A 101 -13.51 4.14 19.15
N LEU A 102 -13.36 5.44 18.85
CA LEU A 102 -13.23 5.94 17.48
C LEU A 102 -11.75 5.97 17.09
N VAL A 103 -11.37 5.12 16.17
CA VAL A 103 -10.01 5.10 15.57
C VAL A 103 -10.02 5.96 14.33
N LYS A 104 -9.49 7.18 14.41
CA LYS A 104 -9.44 8.15 13.34
C LYS A 104 -8.06 8.18 12.70
N ILE A 105 -7.99 7.95 11.40
CA ILE A 105 -6.77 8.15 10.63
C ILE A 105 -6.76 9.62 10.21
N THR A 106 -5.89 10.43 10.82
CA THR A 106 -5.81 11.88 10.63
C THR A 106 -4.73 12.29 9.62
N GLU A 107 -3.76 11.41 9.36
CA GLU A 107 -2.76 11.55 8.29
C GLU A 107 -2.59 10.20 7.59
N ASN A 108 -2.69 10.20 6.27
CA ASN A 108 -2.43 9.06 5.41
C ASN A 108 -1.71 9.58 4.15
N ARG A 109 -0.40 9.80 4.29
CA ARG A 109 0.43 10.37 3.23
C ARG A 109 1.44 9.34 2.76
N PHE A 110 1.40 9.02 1.47
CA PHE A 110 2.41 8.20 0.80
C PHE A 110 2.73 8.85 -0.52
N VAL A 111 3.98 9.20 -0.71
CA VAL A 111 4.44 9.92 -1.90
C VAL A 111 5.72 9.32 -2.45
N GLU A 112 5.88 9.48 -3.75
CA GLU A 112 7.12 9.29 -4.48
C GLU A 112 7.74 10.65 -4.74
N VAL A 113 9.03 10.79 -4.42
CA VAL A 113 9.82 11.99 -4.66
C VAL A 113 10.92 11.64 -5.65
N PRO A 114 10.89 12.16 -6.88
CA PRO A 114 11.98 12.01 -7.83
C PRO A 114 13.27 12.61 -7.25
N LEU A 115 14.38 11.93 -7.42
CA LEU A 115 15.69 12.42 -7.02
C LEU A 115 16.47 12.87 -8.27
N GLU A 116 17.27 13.91 -8.10
CA GLU A 116 18.20 14.30 -9.16
C GLU A 116 19.27 13.20 -9.31
N THR A 117 19.36 12.63 -10.51
CA THR A 117 20.40 11.67 -10.85
C THR A 117 21.64 12.42 -11.30
N GLU A 118 22.81 12.08 -10.74
CA GLU A 118 24.08 12.66 -11.19
C GLU A 118 24.36 12.25 -12.63
N GLN A 119 24.35 13.23 -13.55
CA GLN A 119 24.72 13.05 -14.95
C GLN A 119 26.21 13.38 -15.08
N GLY A 120 27.00 12.38 -15.44
CA GLY A 120 28.46 12.58 -15.69
C GLY A 120 29.26 11.28 -15.70
N VAL A 121 30.56 11.41 -15.96
CA VAL A 121 31.47 10.24 -16.07
C VAL A 121 31.53 9.45 -14.75
N GLY A 122 31.25 10.08 -13.61
CA GLY A 122 31.14 9.43 -12.31
C GLY A 122 29.87 8.58 -12.14
N GLY A 123 28.77 8.94 -12.81
CA GLY A 123 27.49 8.22 -12.77
C GLY A 123 27.49 6.87 -13.50
N LEU A 124 28.50 6.60 -14.34
CA LEU A 124 28.62 5.32 -15.04
C LEU A 124 29.03 4.14 -14.14
N PHE A 125 29.49 4.42 -12.92
CA PHE A 125 29.99 3.41 -11.98
C PHE A 125 29.21 3.37 -10.65
N THR A 126 28.20 4.22 -10.48
CA THR A 126 27.36 4.25 -9.27
C THR A 126 25.92 3.93 -9.64
N ASN A 127 25.30 3.03 -8.87
CA ASN A 127 23.88 2.74 -8.99
C ASN A 127 23.11 3.98 -8.50
N SER A 128 22.70 4.86 -9.44
CA SER A 128 22.03 6.12 -9.13
C SER A 128 20.68 5.85 -8.48
N GLN A 129 20.39 6.57 -7.40
CA GLN A 129 19.07 6.53 -6.76
C GLN A 129 18.13 7.44 -7.54
N SER A 130 17.04 6.88 -8.09
CA SER A 130 16.12 7.64 -8.94
C SER A 130 14.92 8.19 -8.20
N GLU A 131 14.51 7.51 -7.13
CA GLU A 131 13.27 7.81 -6.42
C GLU A 131 13.43 7.61 -4.92
N ARG A 132 12.67 8.39 -4.15
CA ARG A 132 12.49 8.19 -2.72
C ARG A 132 11.02 8.08 -2.41
N TYR A 133 10.62 6.98 -1.79
CA TYR A 133 9.30 6.82 -1.23
C TYR A 133 9.27 7.36 0.19
N GLU A 134 8.25 8.15 0.51
CA GLU A 134 7.99 8.67 1.85
C GLU A 134 6.58 8.29 2.27
N GLY A 135 6.46 7.70 3.45
CA GLY A 135 5.18 7.37 4.06
C GLY A 135 5.04 7.98 5.44
N ALA A 136 3.85 8.47 5.77
CA ALA A 136 3.50 8.93 7.10
C ALA A 136 2.02 8.64 7.39
N MET A 137 1.75 8.18 8.60
CA MET A 137 0.41 7.98 9.12
C MET A 137 0.32 8.53 10.54
N THR A 138 -0.80 9.19 10.84
CA THR A 138 -1.19 9.61 12.18
C THR A 138 -2.55 9.01 12.51
N VAL A 139 -2.63 8.36 13.67
CA VAL A 139 -3.85 7.72 14.15
C VAL A 139 -4.18 8.25 15.53
N ARG A 140 -5.43 8.65 15.71
CA ARG A 140 -6.00 9.13 16.95
C ARG A 140 -7.12 8.20 17.39
N ILE A 141 -7.09 7.76 18.64
CA ILE A 141 -8.14 6.96 19.26
C ILE A 141 -8.85 7.83 20.28
N GLU A 142 -10.14 8.03 20.11
CA GLU A 142 -10.98 8.84 21.00
C GLU A 142 -12.06 7.95 21.62
N ILE A 143 -12.28 8.10 22.93
CA ILE A 143 -13.43 7.49 23.59
C ILE A 143 -14.54 8.53 23.68
N VAL A 144 -15.67 8.24 23.04
CA VAL A 144 -16.84 9.13 22.96
C VAL A 144 -18.09 8.46 23.48
N GLY A 145 -19.06 9.26 23.97
CA GLY A 145 -20.35 8.74 24.45
C GLY A 145 -20.30 8.03 25.80
N ASP A 146 -19.19 8.08 26.53
CA ASP A 146 -19.12 7.54 27.89
C ASP A 146 -19.53 8.61 28.92
N PRO A 147 -20.53 8.34 29.80
CA PRO A 147 -20.91 9.26 30.87
C PRO A 147 -19.79 9.57 31.85
N ALA A 148 -18.79 8.68 31.98
CA ALA A 148 -17.64 8.87 32.87
C ALA A 148 -16.61 9.85 32.32
N GLY A 149 -16.76 10.31 31.07
CA GLY A 149 -15.90 11.31 30.44
C GLY A 149 -15.40 10.93 29.05
N GLN A 150 -14.45 11.70 28.58
CA GLN A 150 -13.80 11.51 27.28
C GLN A 150 -12.29 11.36 27.48
N GLY A 151 -11.64 10.69 26.55
CA GLY A 151 -10.20 10.55 26.51
C GLY A 151 -9.73 10.32 25.09
N PHE A 152 -8.48 10.65 24.83
CA PHE A 152 -7.88 10.33 23.54
C PHE A 152 -6.39 10.06 23.68
N VAL A 153 -5.87 9.35 22.69
CA VAL A 153 -4.45 9.18 22.43
C VAL A 153 -4.18 9.36 20.93
N GLU A 154 -2.97 9.75 20.60
CA GLU A 154 -2.55 9.94 19.22
C GLU A 154 -1.11 9.46 19.04
N ALA A 155 -0.84 8.80 17.92
CA ALA A 155 0.49 8.41 17.54
C ALA A 155 0.73 8.68 16.06
N ARG A 156 1.96 9.08 15.74
CA ARG A 156 2.44 9.30 14.37
C ARG A 156 3.62 8.38 14.09
N SER A 157 3.64 7.79 12.90
CA SER A 157 4.80 7.07 12.39
C SER A 157 5.07 7.48 10.95
N ALA A 158 6.36 7.56 10.60
CA ALA A 158 6.81 7.85 9.26
C ALA A 158 8.03 7.00 8.92
N ALA A 159 8.19 6.67 7.65
CA ALA A 159 9.36 6.01 7.11
C ALA A 159 9.63 6.48 5.69
N SER A 160 10.86 6.30 5.23
CA SER A 160 11.25 6.56 3.85
C SER A 160 12.13 5.43 3.31
N ARG A 161 12.12 5.24 1.99
CA ARG A 161 12.98 4.31 1.26
C ARG A 161 13.44 4.96 -0.03
N THR A 162 14.73 4.99 -0.27
CA THR A 162 15.30 5.29 -1.59
C THR A 162 15.47 4.00 -2.36
N VAL A 163 15.17 4.05 -3.65
CA VAL A 163 15.29 2.89 -4.54
C VAL A 163 16.21 3.22 -5.70
N PRO A 164 17.10 2.29 -6.08
CA PRO A 164 17.93 2.41 -7.26
C PRO A 164 17.12 2.43 -8.56
N GLU A 165 17.69 3.02 -9.60
CA GLU A 165 17.06 3.13 -10.91
C GLU A 165 16.78 1.76 -11.56
N ASP A 166 17.64 0.77 -11.29
CA ASP A 166 17.58 -0.59 -11.84
C ASP A 166 16.63 -1.55 -11.10
N TYR A 167 15.91 -1.07 -10.07
CA TYR A 167 14.93 -1.91 -9.39
C TYR A 167 13.80 -2.33 -10.33
N SER A 168 13.53 -3.64 -10.35
CA SER A 168 12.32 -4.18 -10.99
C SER A 168 11.05 -3.72 -10.28
N ILE A 169 9.90 -3.88 -10.93
CA ILE A 169 8.58 -3.56 -10.33
C ILE A 169 8.39 -4.29 -9.00
N ASN A 170 8.69 -5.59 -8.95
CA ASN A 170 8.54 -6.38 -7.73
C ASN A 170 9.48 -5.90 -6.60
N GLN A 171 10.69 -5.45 -6.91
CA GLN A 171 11.60 -4.90 -5.90
C GLN A 171 11.12 -3.54 -5.36
N ARG A 172 10.51 -2.70 -6.20
CA ARG A 172 9.88 -1.44 -5.78
C ARG A 172 8.65 -1.72 -4.88
N GLU A 173 7.81 -2.64 -5.28
CA GLU A 173 6.65 -3.08 -4.48
C GLU A 173 7.10 -3.66 -3.12
N GLN A 174 8.18 -4.46 -3.07
CA GLN A 174 8.76 -4.95 -1.83
C GLN A 174 9.20 -3.79 -0.91
N ALA A 175 9.89 -2.81 -1.46
CA ALA A 175 10.35 -1.65 -0.69
C ALA A 175 9.18 -0.85 -0.10
N LEU A 176 8.09 -0.70 -0.87
CA LEU A 176 6.84 -0.06 -0.42
C LEU A 176 6.14 -0.90 0.66
N TYR A 177 6.03 -2.21 0.47
CA TYR A 177 5.45 -3.13 1.46
C TYR A 177 6.20 -3.06 2.80
N ASP A 178 7.53 -3.14 2.76
CA ASP A 178 8.38 -3.09 3.96
C ASP A 178 8.28 -1.73 4.67
N MET A 179 8.12 -0.65 3.90
CA MET A 179 7.90 0.69 4.45
C MET A 179 6.56 0.78 5.18
N ILE A 180 5.47 0.29 4.58
CA ILE A 180 4.15 0.25 5.20
C ILE A 180 4.19 -0.60 6.47
N ALA A 181 4.76 -1.81 6.39
CA ALA A 181 4.89 -2.71 7.53
C ALA A 181 5.65 -2.06 8.69
N THR A 182 6.72 -1.30 8.39
CA THR A 182 7.48 -0.54 9.39
C THR A 182 6.64 0.55 10.05
N ILE A 183 5.89 1.34 9.25
CA ILE A 183 5.03 2.41 9.76
C ILE A 183 3.96 1.84 10.69
N VAL A 184 3.27 0.79 10.26
CA VAL A 184 2.15 0.21 11.00
C VAL A 184 2.62 -0.52 12.26
N LYS A 185 3.77 -1.21 12.22
CA LYS A 185 4.40 -1.80 13.41
C LYS A 185 4.71 -0.73 14.47
N ASN A 186 5.32 0.37 14.05
CA ASN A 186 5.65 1.47 14.96
C ASN A 186 4.40 2.15 15.53
N LEU A 187 3.33 2.28 14.73
CA LEU A 187 2.03 2.78 15.19
C LEU A 187 1.42 1.83 16.25
N ASP A 188 1.41 0.51 16.00
CA ASP A 188 0.92 -0.47 16.96
C ASP A 188 1.60 -0.33 18.32
N GLU A 189 2.94 -0.31 18.34
CA GLU A 189 3.72 -0.22 19.56
C GLU A 189 3.42 1.08 20.34
N ARG A 190 3.35 2.21 19.64
CA ARG A 190 3.06 3.52 20.25
C ARG A 190 1.62 3.62 20.72
N LEU A 191 0.63 3.26 19.88
CA LEU A 191 -0.78 3.34 20.24
C LEU A 191 -1.11 2.47 21.45
N VAL A 192 -0.58 1.24 21.50
CA VAL A 192 -0.79 0.35 22.65
C VAL A 192 -0.17 0.92 23.92
N ALA A 193 1.04 1.50 23.85
CA ALA A 193 1.67 2.15 24.99
C ALA A 193 0.86 3.35 25.46
N GLU A 194 0.42 4.22 24.54
CA GLU A 194 -0.40 5.39 24.84
C GLU A 194 -1.77 5.02 25.42
N MET A 195 -2.46 4.01 24.88
CA MET A 195 -3.72 3.51 25.44
C MET A 195 -3.56 3.07 26.90
N ARG A 196 -2.52 2.28 27.18
CA ARG A 196 -2.25 1.81 28.55
C ARG A 196 -1.92 2.94 29.51
N ALA A 197 -1.18 3.95 29.05
CA ALA A 197 -0.77 5.08 29.88
C ALA A 197 -1.90 6.09 30.11
N ASN A 198 -2.64 6.45 29.06
CA ASN A 198 -3.51 7.63 29.05
C ASN A 198 -5.02 7.30 28.95
N LEU A 199 -5.39 6.05 28.58
CA LEU A 199 -6.76 5.56 28.58
C LEU A 199 -6.99 4.49 29.65
N SER A 200 -6.21 4.51 30.74
CA SER A 200 -6.24 3.50 31.80
C SER A 200 -7.62 3.32 32.45
N ARG A 201 -8.50 4.31 32.38
CA ARG A 201 -9.89 4.18 32.83
C ARG A 201 -10.67 3.15 32.03
N TRP A 202 -10.40 3.01 30.76
CA TRP A 202 -11.09 2.10 29.83
C TRP A 202 -10.28 0.86 29.51
N VAL A 203 -8.97 0.88 29.70
CA VAL A 203 -8.10 -0.28 29.51
C VAL A 203 -8.17 -1.18 30.73
N MET A 204 -8.59 -2.42 30.51
CA MET A 204 -8.63 -3.44 31.56
C MET A 204 -7.21 -4.01 31.72
N MET A 205 -6.68 -3.91 32.94
CA MET A 205 -5.43 -4.61 33.28
C MET A 205 -5.74 -6.09 33.45
N GLY A 206 -5.11 -6.94 32.66
CA GLY A 206 -5.13 -8.39 32.77
C GLY A 206 -4.23 -8.89 33.88
#